data_dd6342150023940705764e3a1efc9252
#
_entry.id   dd6342150023940705764e3a1efc9252
#
_cell.length_a   1.000
_cell.length_b   1.000
_cell.length_c   1.000
_cell.angle_alpha   90.00
_cell.angle_beta   90.00
_cell.angle_gamma   90.00
#
_symmetry.space_group_name_H-M   'P 1'
#
loop_
_entity.id
_entity.type
_entity.pdbx_description
1 polymer ?
#
loop_
_entity_poly.entity_id
_entity_poly.type
_entity_poly.pdbx_seq_one_letter_code
_entity_poly.pdbx_strand_id
1 'polypeptide(L)'
;MNLVDPEKVEQCRKGMIDENEYDDMSMIFTMFADSTRLKIMSALFTSELCVGDLAALLQMSQSAISHQLASLKKTKLVTSRKIGKLVYYSMADDHIKNIYRMALEHIRE
;
A
#
# COMPACT_ATOMS: atom_id res chain seq x y z
N MET A 1 27.70 -11.22 -23.66
CA MET A 1 26.37 -11.82 -23.83
C MET A 1 25.81 -11.45 -25.20
N ASN A 2 25.34 -12.42 -25.93
CA ASN A 2 24.73 -12.18 -27.24
C ASN A 2 23.26 -11.78 -27.07
N LEU A 3 22.88 -10.64 -27.64
CA LEU A 3 21.51 -10.15 -27.63
C LEU A 3 20.76 -10.67 -28.85
N VAL A 4 19.54 -11.16 -28.66
CA VAL A 4 18.67 -11.60 -29.76
C VAL A 4 18.14 -10.38 -30.52
N ASP A 5 17.74 -9.33 -29.78
CA ASP A 5 17.18 -8.12 -30.36
C ASP A 5 17.76 -6.88 -29.67
N PRO A 6 18.90 -6.38 -30.19
CA PRO A 6 19.55 -5.23 -29.57
C PRO A 6 18.71 -3.95 -29.53
N GLU A 7 17.85 -3.74 -30.54
CA GLU A 7 16.99 -2.55 -30.60
C GLU A 7 15.95 -2.57 -29.49
N LYS A 8 15.32 -3.72 -29.25
CA LYS A 8 14.35 -3.87 -28.16
C LYS A 8 15.00 -3.70 -26.79
N VAL A 9 16.20 -4.25 -26.62
CA VAL A 9 16.96 -4.10 -25.37
C VAL A 9 17.23 -2.62 -25.10
N GLU A 10 17.65 -1.86 -26.13
CA GLU A 10 17.92 -0.44 -25.97
C GLU A 10 16.65 0.36 -25.66
N GLN A 11 15.54 0.06 -26.30
CA GLN A 11 14.25 0.68 -25.99
C GLN A 11 13.84 0.42 -24.54
N CYS A 12 14.01 -0.81 -24.08
CA CYS A 12 13.70 -1.16 -22.67
C CYS A 12 14.63 -0.44 -21.70
N ARG A 13 15.91 -0.33 -22.05
CA ARG A 13 16.88 0.39 -21.21
C ARG A 13 16.47 1.85 -21.02
N LYS A 14 16.03 2.51 -22.08
CA LYS A 14 15.58 3.90 -22.02
C LYS A 14 14.31 4.09 -21.19
N GLY A 15 13.50 3.05 -21.10
CA GLY A 15 12.26 3.07 -20.30
C GLY A 15 12.45 2.74 -18.84
N MET A 16 13.65 2.30 -18.43
CA MET A 16 13.91 1.99 -17.03
C MET A 16 14.08 3.27 -16.21
N ILE A 17 13.72 3.18 -14.95
CA ILE A 17 13.85 4.28 -13.99
C ILE A 17 15.16 4.13 -13.22
N ASP A 18 15.50 5.11 -12.38
CA ASP A 18 16.73 5.03 -11.60
C ASP A 18 16.60 4.09 -10.38
N GLU A 19 17.73 3.73 -9.78
CA GLU A 19 17.75 2.77 -8.66
C GLU A 19 16.99 3.27 -7.45
N ASN A 20 17.01 4.57 -7.16
CA ASN A 20 16.27 5.13 -6.03
C ASN A 20 14.76 4.97 -6.22
N GLU A 21 14.28 5.14 -7.44
CA GLU A 21 12.87 4.95 -7.76
C GLU A 21 12.46 3.47 -7.64
N TYR A 22 13.34 2.55 -8.04
CA TYR A 22 13.09 1.12 -7.84
C TYR A 22 13.01 0.78 -6.35
N ASP A 23 13.90 1.33 -5.53
CA ASP A 23 13.91 1.10 -4.09
C ASP A 23 12.61 1.61 -3.46
N ASP A 24 12.17 2.81 -3.83
CA ASP A 24 10.93 3.40 -3.31
C ASP A 24 9.70 2.59 -3.72
N MET A 25 9.65 2.18 -4.98
CA MET A 25 8.55 1.35 -5.50
C MET A 25 8.52 -0.02 -4.83
N SER A 26 9.69 -0.62 -4.64
CA SER A 26 9.84 -1.91 -3.96
C SER A 26 9.32 -1.85 -2.53
N MET A 27 9.56 -0.73 -1.82
CA MET A 27 9.04 -0.54 -0.47
C MET A 27 7.51 -0.49 -0.46
N ILE A 28 6.90 0.20 -1.42
CA ILE A 28 5.43 0.25 -1.55
C ILE A 28 4.88 -1.16 -1.70
N PHE A 29 5.44 -1.94 -2.63
CA PHE A 29 4.95 -3.31 -2.87
C PHE A 29 5.22 -4.24 -1.69
N THR A 30 6.31 -4.04 -0.96
CA THR A 30 6.57 -4.79 0.28
C THR A 30 5.44 -4.56 1.30
N MET A 31 4.97 -3.31 1.41
CA MET A 31 3.87 -2.99 2.32
C MET A 31 2.56 -3.65 1.89
N PHE A 32 2.32 -3.80 0.58
CA PHE A 32 1.15 -4.53 0.07
C PHE A 32 1.29 -6.05 0.21
N ALA A 33 2.51 -6.56 0.34
CA ALA A 33 2.77 -8.01 0.35
C ALA A 33 2.64 -8.63 1.76
N ASP A 34 1.66 -8.17 2.52
CA ASP A 34 1.37 -8.67 3.86
C ASP A 34 -0.14 -8.76 4.07
N SER A 35 -0.62 -9.93 4.47
CA SER A 35 -2.05 -10.20 4.55
C SER A 35 -2.76 -9.29 5.58
N THR A 36 -2.13 -9.00 6.72
CA THR A 36 -2.72 -8.13 7.74
C THR A 36 -2.83 -6.69 7.23
N ARG A 37 -1.78 -6.17 6.59
CA ARG A 37 -1.81 -4.83 6.03
C ARG A 37 -2.83 -4.72 4.88
N LEU A 38 -2.97 -5.77 4.06
CA LEU A 38 -4.01 -5.81 3.02
C LEU A 38 -5.41 -5.73 3.62
N LYS A 39 -5.65 -6.42 4.74
CA LYS A 39 -6.94 -6.36 5.43
C LYS A 39 -7.24 -4.96 5.97
N ILE A 40 -6.24 -4.31 6.54
CA ILE A 40 -6.36 -2.93 7.00
C ILE A 40 -6.70 -2.01 5.82
N MET A 41 -5.95 -2.11 4.74
CA MET A 41 -6.18 -1.28 3.55
C MET A 41 -7.56 -1.57 2.93
N SER A 42 -8.00 -2.82 2.94
CA SER A 42 -9.33 -3.20 2.47
C SER A 42 -10.43 -2.48 3.25
N ALA A 43 -10.31 -2.44 4.57
CA ALA A 43 -11.25 -1.73 5.43
C ALA A 43 -11.23 -0.22 5.14
N LEU A 44 -10.04 0.36 5.04
CA LEU A 44 -9.87 1.80 4.78
C LEU A 44 -10.26 2.19 3.35
N PHE A 45 -10.26 1.25 2.42
CA PHE A 45 -10.78 1.48 1.07
C PHE A 45 -12.27 1.84 1.12
N THR A 46 -13.00 1.23 2.06
CA THR A 46 -14.44 1.44 2.21
C THR A 46 -14.75 2.66 3.07
N SER A 47 -14.02 2.86 4.16
CA SER A 47 -14.35 3.90 5.13
C SER A 47 -13.12 4.34 5.91
N GLU A 48 -13.12 5.60 6.33
CA GLU A 48 -12.19 6.10 7.33
C GLU A 48 -12.53 5.47 8.68
N LEU A 49 -11.53 4.95 9.41
CA LEU A 49 -11.74 4.23 10.67
C LEU A 49 -10.66 4.60 11.69
N CYS A 50 -11.04 4.55 12.97
CA CYS A 50 -10.09 4.67 14.09
C CYS A 50 -9.49 3.31 14.44
N VAL A 51 -8.44 3.31 15.26
CA VAL A 51 -7.73 2.09 15.67
C VAL A 51 -8.67 1.09 16.35
N GLY A 52 -9.55 1.58 17.25
CA GLY A 52 -10.47 0.70 17.97
C GLY A 52 -11.42 -0.05 17.04
N ASP A 53 -11.96 0.63 16.04
CA ASP A 53 -12.87 0.02 15.07
C ASP A 53 -12.15 -0.97 14.16
N LEU A 54 -10.94 -0.63 13.71
CA LEU A 54 -10.11 -1.56 12.94
C LEU A 54 -9.76 -2.81 13.74
N ALA A 55 -9.39 -2.63 15.01
CA ALA A 55 -9.07 -3.76 15.90
C ALA A 55 -10.28 -4.68 16.08
N ALA A 56 -11.45 -4.10 16.29
CA ALA A 56 -12.70 -4.88 16.42
C ALA A 56 -13.03 -5.62 15.13
N LEU A 57 -12.96 -4.93 13.99
CA LEU A 57 -13.24 -5.52 12.68
C LEU A 57 -12.33 -6.71 12.38
N LEU A 58 -11.03 -6.54 12.62
CA LEU A 58 -10.02 -7.53 12.26
C LEU A 58 -9.74 -8.53 13.38
N GLN A 59 -10.37 -8.36 14.54
CA GLN A 59 -10.19 -9.23 15.73
C GLN A 59 -8.72 -9.30 16.14
N MET A 60 -8.09 -8.13 16.21
CA MET A 60 -6.69 -7.97 16.61
C MET A 60 -6.60 -6.97 17.75
N SER A 61 -5.47 -6.97 18.46
CA SER A 61 -5.25 -5.99 19.52
C SER A 61 -5.06 -4.59 18.92
N GLN A 62 -5.45 -3.58 19.68
CA GLN A 62 -5.22 -2.18 19.27
C GLN A 62 -3.73 -1.89 19.09
N SER A 63 -2.90 -2.50 19.94
CA SER A 63 -1.44 -2.37 19.84
C SER A 63 -0.91 -2.89 18.50
N ALA A 64 -1.36 -4.07 18.07
CA ALA A 64 -0.95 -4.67 16.79
C ALA A 64 -1.41 -3.80 15.61
N ILE A 65 -2.66 -3.31 15.64
CA ILE A 65 -3.19 -2.42 14.60
C ILE A 65 -2.41 -1.10 14.56
N SER A 66 -2.16 -0.48 15.71
CA SER A 66 -1.38 0.76 15.78
C SER A 66 0.01 0.60 15.19
N HIS A 67 0.66 -0.52 15.46
CA HIS A 67 1.99 -0.83 14.91
C HIS A 67 1.94 -0.90 13.37
N GLN A 68 0.97 -1.61 12.82
CA GLN A 68 0.80 -1.73 11.37
C GLN A 68 0.45 -0.39 10.72
N LEU A 69 -0.43 0.39 11.35
CA LEU A 69 -0.81 1.70 10.85
C LEU A 69 0.38 2.68 10.86
N ALA A 70 1.24 2.60 11.87
CA ALA A 70 2.45 3.43 11.92
C ALA A 70 3.37 3.13 10.73
N SER A 71 3.56 1.86 10.41
CA SER A 71 4.34 1.44 9.24
C SER A 71 3.72 1.93 7.93
N LEU A 72 2.41 1.79 7.78
CA LEU A 72 1.69 2.24 6.58
C LEU A 72 1.73 3.77 6.43
N LYS A 73 1.65 4.50 7.54
CA LYS A 73 1.74 5.96 7.53
C LYS A 73 3.14 6.44 7.19
N LYS A 74 4.16 5.79 7.73
CA LYS A 74 5.56 6.10 7.46
C LYS A 74 5.89 5.95 5.98
N THR A 75 5.32 4.95 5.32
CA THR A 75 5.51 4.70 3.88
C THR A 75 4.50 5.44 3.01
N LYS A 76 3.68 6.31 3.60
CA LYS A 76 2.72 7.19 2.91
C LYS A 76 1.60 6.44 2.19
N LEU A 77 1.25 5.25 2.66
CA LEU A 77 0.12 4.48 2.13
C LEU A 77 -1.19 4.81 2.82
N VAL A 78 -1.13 5.28 4.06
CA VAL A 78 -2.29 5.78 4.79
C VAL A 78 -1.98 7.17 5.34
N THR A 79 -3.03 7.91 5.61
CA THR A 79 -2.97 9.20 6.29
C THR A 79 -3.89 9.15 7.51
N SER A 80 -3.75 10.13 8.40
CA SER A 80 -4.58 10.19 9.60
C SER A 80 -4.99 11.62 9.89
N ARG A 81 -6.13 11.75 10.58
CA ARG A 81 -6.59 13.03 11.11
C ARG A 81 -7.22 12.83 12.47
N LYS A 82 -7.06 13.83 13.33
CA LYS A 82 -7.62 13.79 14.67
C LYS A 82 -8.99 14.46 14.66
N ILE A 83 -9.99 13.78 15.21
CA ILE A 83 -11.33 14.31 15.42
C ILE A 83 -11.67 14.09 16.89
N GLY A 84 -11.68 15.18 17.66
CA GLY A 84 -11.86 15.08 19.12
C GLY A 84 -10.72 14.31 19.76
N LYS A 85 -11.03 13.22 20.45
CA LYS A 85 -10.03 12.37 21.11
C LYS A 85 -9.58 11.19 20.27
N LEU A 86 -10.16 11.01 19.09
CA LEU A 86 -9.89 9.85 18.24
C LEU A 86 -9.05 10.26 17.04
N VAL A 87 -8.23 9.33 16.57
CA VAL A 87 -7.46 9.47 15.34
C VAL A 87 -8.06 8.52 14.31
N TYR A 88 -8.45 9.09 13.16
CA TYR A 88 -9.04 8.34 12.05
C TYR A 88 -8.01 8.18 10.95
N TYR A 89 -7.99 6.99 10.36
CA TYR A 89 -7.06 6.64 9.29
C TYR A 89 -7.83 6.44 7.99
N SER A 90 -7.19 6.79 6.89
CA SER A 90 -7.74 6.58 5.54
C SER A 90 -6.61 6.26 4.57
N MET A 91 -6.97 5.70 3.41
CA MET A 91 -5.99 5.52 2.32
C MET A 91 -5.46 6.90 1.92
N ALA A 92 -4.15 6.98 1.64
CA ALA A 92 -3.48 8.26 1.45
C ALA A 92 -4.04 9.06 0.28
N ASP A 93 -4.31 8.41 -0.85
CA ASP A 93 -4.83 9.05 -2.05
C ASP A 93 -5.42 8.01 -3.03
N ASP A 94 -5.90 8.50 -4.17
CA ASP A 94 -6.50 7.65 -5.19
C ASP A 94 -5.49 6.72 -5.86
N HIS A 95 -4.20 7.09 -5.93
CA HIS A 95 -3.17 6.20 -6.47
C HIS A 95 -3.08 4.92 -5.66
N ILE A 96 -3.07 5.03 -4.33
CA ILE A 96 -2.97 3.88 -3.44
C ILE A 96 -4.23 3.03 -3.52
N LYS A 97 -5.40 3.67 -3.56
CA LYS A 97 -6.67 2.96 -3.76
C LYS A 97 -6.68 2.19 -5.08
N ASN A 98 -6.15 2.78 -6.14
CA ASN A 98 -6.12 2.16 -7.47
C ASN A 98 -5.21 0.94 -7.52
N ILE A 99 -4.06 0.97 -6.82
CA ILE A 99 -3.17 -0.19 -6.73
C ILE A 99 -3.94 -1.37 -6.11
N TYR A 100 -4.61 -1.13 -4.99
CA TYR A 100 -5.41 -2.15 -4.31
C TYR A 100 -6.52 -2.68 -5.23
N ARG A 101 -7.27 -1.77 -5.85
CA ARG A 101 -8.42 -2.11 -6.73
C ARG A 101 -7.97 -2.95 -7.93
N MET A 102 -6.88 -2.55 -8.58
CA MET A 102 -6.39 -3.26 -9.77
C MET A 102 -5.92 -4.66 -9.43
N ALA A 103 -5.23 -4.84 -8.31
CA ALA A 103 -4.84 -6.17 -7.85
C ALA A 103 -6.06 -7.04 -7.57
N LEU A 104 -7.08 -6.46 -6.91
CA LEU A 104 -8.32 -7.18 -6.60
C LEU A 104 -9.06 -7.59 -7.87
N GLU A 105 -9.19 -6.67 -8.83
CA GLU A 105 -9.82 -6.96 -10.12
C GLU A 105 -9.08 -8.07 -10.86
N HIS A 106 -7.76 -8.04 -10.81
CA HIS A 106 -6.93 -9.05 -11.47
C HIS A 106 -7.20 -10.45 -10.92
N ILE A 107 -7.26 -10.62 -9.60
CA ILE A 107 -7.50 -11.93 -8.99
C ILE A 107 -8.95 -12.42 -9.18
N ARG A 108 -9.87 -11.53 -9.52
CA ARG A 108 -11.29 -11.86 -9.75
C ARG A 108 -11.65 -12.09 -11.22
N GLU A 109 -10.69 -11.95 -12.10
CA GLU A 109 -10.91 -12.22 -13.53
C GLU A 109 -11.31 -13.66 -13.81
#